data_cfcf7099c0eec5eec6ff2d1a2edcf121
#
_entry.id   cfcf7099c0eec5eec6ff2d1a2edcf121
#
_cell.length_a   1.000
_cell.length_b   1.000
_cell.length_c   1.000
_cell.angle_alpha   90.00
_cell.angle_beta   90.00
_cell.angle_gamma   90.00
#
_symmetry.space_group_name_H-M   'P 1'
#
loop_
_entity.id
_entity.type
_entity.pdbx_description
1 polymer ?
#
loop_
_entity_poly.entity_id
_entity_poly.type
_entity_poly.pdbx_seq_one_letter_code
_entity_poly.pdbx_strand_id
1 'polypeptide(L)'
;MEQQNTRLRNAGFATFFFSGICAISAGVVVSLLQERYGFAYGMTGTLLSLMSVGNLLAGLLMGMLPSALGMKRSVLLLTIGYAAGYAVMGLTGAVALLAAAFFVVGIAKGSVINTCTILVSDHSADRTRGMNLMHSCYACGALLCPFLIAAAARVSTELAVFLLAAVGLVLWLVYVFTPLRGGKSKSNAEKEAIDWSFLRSARFWLLTGLLFFQNAAEQSVNGWMVTYFKGSGIIAGTLAAYTVTVMWGATLVGRLLIAFVFPLKNPRKAMVGMSVLCTVFYVLLVMAHTQGAAIALLFAFAISMSGLNPTAVASAGRMTSVTSMGIMLPVASSGAILMPWVIGIVAERAGLAAGMASNIVPCVGLVVFTLLVAEPRNYK
;
A
#
# COMPACT_ATOMS: atom_id res chain seq x y z
N MET A 1 19.34 -25.51 13.04
CA MET A 1 18.56 -25.06 11.87
C MET A 1 17.20 -24.49 12.28
N GLU A 2 16.42 -25.18 13.09
CA GLU A 2 15.08 -24.74 13.50
C GLU A 2 15.06 -23.39 14.26
N GLN A 3 15.94 -23.18 15.22
CA GLN A 3 16.09 -21.88 15.91
C GLN A 3 16.44 -20.73 14.95
N GLN A 4 17.27 -20.96 13.95
CA GLN A 4 17.65 -19.96 12.98
C GLN A 4 16.47 -19.61 12.05
N ASN A 5 15.70 -20.60 11.62
CA ASN A 5 14.48 -20.39 10.82
C ASN A 5 13.45 -19.58 11.59
N THR A 6 13.24 -19.92 12.87
CA THR A 6 12.32 -19.18 13.75
C THR A 6 12.77 -17.73 13.94
N ARG A 7 14.07 -17.47 14.12
CA ARG A 7 14.61 -16.11 14.24
C ARG A 7 14.41 -15.28 12.98
N LEU A 8 14.65 -15.85 11.81
CA LEU A 8 14.47 -15.18 10.52
C LEU A 8 13.00 -14.87 10.25
N ARG A 9 12.11 -15.82 10.49
CA ARG A 9 10.66 -15.62 10.38
C ARG A 9 10.15 -14.53 11.32
N ASN A 10 10.56 -14.56 12.60
CA ASN A 10 10.14 -13.59 13.60
C ASN A 10 10.68 -12.17 13.29
N ALA A 11 11.89 -12.07 12.73
CA ALA A 11 12.40 -10.80 12.21
C ALA A 11 11.51 -10.25 11.07
N GLY A 12 11.01 -11.12 10.18
CA GLY A 12 10.03 -10.74 9.16
C GLY A 12 8.74 -10.20 9.77
N PHE A 13 8.19 -10.85 10.80
CA PHE A 13 7.00 -10.38 11.49
C PHE A 13 7.21 -9.01 12.16
N ALA A 14 8.29 -8.87 12.92
CA ALA A 14 8.62 -7.62 13.63
C ALA A 14 8.84 -6.46 12.65
N THR A 15 9.65 -6.66 11.61
CA THR A 15 9.92 -5.59 10.64
C THR A 15 8.70 -5.24 9.81
N PHE A 16 7.81 -6.19 9.54
CA PHE A 16 6.57 -5.89 8.82
C PHE A 16 5.55 -5.15 9.70
N PHE A 17 5.52 -5.40 11.01
CA PHE A 17 4.77 -4.60 11.98
C PHE A 17 5.24 -3.13 11.98
N PHE A 18 6.54 -2.88 12.12
CA PHE A 18 7.08 -1.51 12.08
C PHE A 18 6.88 -0.85 10.71
N SER A 19 6.96 -1.64 9.62
CA SER A 19 6.64 -1.14 8.28
C SER A 19 5.18 -0.74 8.16
N GLY A 20 4.25 -1.42 8.83
CA GLY A 20 2.84 -1.02 8.90
C GLY A 20 2.68 0.38 9.48
N ILE A 21 3.39 0.71 10.56
CA ILE A 21 3.40 2.06 11.14
C ILE A 21 3.95 3.08 10.14
N CYS A 22 5.14 2.84 9.59
CA CYS A 22 5.80 3.79 8.69
C CYS A 22 5.07 3.94 7.34
N ALA A 23 4.63 2.85 6.72
CA ALA A 23 4.09 2.91 5.36
C ALA A 23 2.71 3.59 5.28
N ILE A 24 1.90 3.45 6.33
CA ILE A 24 0.54 4.00 6.36
C ILE A 24 0.51 5.45 6.83
N SER A 25 1.56 5.91 7.47
CA SER A 25 1.66 7.29 7.95
C SER A 25 1.68 8.34 6.83
N ALA A 26 1.95 7.98 5.57
CA ALA A 26 2.19 8.91 4.48
C ALA A 26 1.07 9.95 4.28
N GLY A 27 -0.19 9.52 4.31
CA GLY A 27 -1.35 10.42 4.19
C GLY A 27 -1.49 11.38 5.38
N VAL A 28 -1.17 10.92 6.60
CA VAL A 28 -1.17 11.76 7.79
C VAL A 28 0.01 12.74 7.76
N VAL A 29 1.20 12.26 7.45
CA VAL A 29 2.43 13.06 7.39
C VAL A 29 2.32 14.15 6.33
N VAL A 30 1.86 13.82 5.12
CA VAL A 30 1.71 14.83 4.05
C VAL A 30 0.72 15.91 4.43
N SER A 31 -0.39 15.54 5.13
CA SER A 31 -1.35 16.51 5.66
C SER A 31 -0.74 17.43 6.72
N LEU A 32 0.06 16.89 7.64
CA LEU A 32 0.77 17.68 8.66
C LEU A 32 1.81 18.63 8.03
N LEU A 33 2.57 18.16 7.04
CA LEU A 33 3.55 18.97 6.32
C LEU A 33 2.87 20.05 5.47
N GLN A 34 1.74 19.74 4.83
CA GLN A 34 0.98 20.73 4.08
C GLN A 34 0.44 21.84 5.00
N GLU A 35 -0.13 21.49 6.15
CA GLU A 35 -0.62 22.44 7.14
C GLU A 35 0.51 23.34 7.65
N ARG A 36 1.70 22.77 7.88
CA ARG A 36 2.86 23.49 8.39
C ARG A 36 3.52 24.42 7.38
N TYR A 37 3.72 23.95 6.15
CA TYR A 37 4.48 24.66 5.12
C TYR A 37 3.62 25.33 4.05
N GLY A 38 2.30 25.12 4.08
CA GLY A 38 1.35 25.80 3.19
C GLY A 38 1.48 25.45 1.71
N PHE A 39 2.04 24.28 1.36
CA PHE A 39 2.18 23.93 -0.05
C PHE A 39 0.85 23.50 -0.70
N ALA A 40 0.76 23.70 -2.00
CA ALA A 40 -0.43 23.43 -2.80
C ALA A 40 -0.80 21.94 -2.86
N TYR A 41 -2.05 21.62 -3.14
CA TYR A 41 -2.54 20.24 -3.27
C TYR A 41 -1.83 19.44 -4.36
N GLY A 42 -1.43 20.09 -5.48
CA GLY A 42 -0.61 19.45 -6.51
C GLY A 42 0.71 18.91 -5.96
N MET A 43 1.33 19.62 -5.03
CA MET A 43 2.53 19.15 -4.33
C MET A 43 2.23 17.92 -3.45
N THR A 44 1.11 17.94 -2.69
CA THR A 44 0.65 16.79 -1.90
C THR A 44 0.53 15.53 -2.78
N GLY A 45 -0.16 15.64 -3.91
CA GLY A 45 -0.32 14.55 -4.87
C GLY A 45 1.02 14.06 -5.43
N THR A 46 1.92 14.99 -5.76
CA THR A 46 3.26 14.68 -6.27
C THR A 46 4.08 13.89 -5.25
N LEU A 47 4.08 14.30 -3.97
CA LEU A 47 4.80 13.59 -2.90
C LEU A 47 4.30 12.16 -2.71
N LEU A 48 2.98 11.96 -2.67
CA LEU A 48 2.36 10.63 -2.55
C LEU A 48 2.69 9.74 -3.76
N SER A 49 2.70 10.33 -4.95
CA SER A 49 3.04 9.63 -6.18
C SER A 49 4.52 9.25 -6.23
N LEU A 50 5.43 10.13 -5.82
CA LEU A 50 6.86 9.82 -5.72
C LEU A 50 7.14 8.68 -4.74
N MET A 51 6.44 8.62 -3.61
CA MET A 51 6.51 7.47 -2.72
C MET A 51 6.06 6.18 -3.40
N SER A 52 5.01 6.23 -4.21
CA SER A 52 4.52 5.07 -4.96
C SER A 52 5.49 4.65 -6.07
N VAL A 53 6.15 5.60 -6.73
CA VAL A 53 7.25 5.33 -7.68
C VAL A 53 8.42 4.63 -6.97
N GLY A 54 8.84 5.14 -5.83
CA GLY A 54 9.88 4.51 -5.01
C GLY A 54 9.53 3.07 -4.62
N ASN A 55 8.29 2.84 -4.19
CA ASN A 55 7.79 1.50 -3.85
C ASN A 55 7.81 0.54 -5.06
N LEU A 56 7.45 1.02 -6.24
CA LEU A 56 7.52 0.25 -7.48
C LEU A 56 8.97 -0.13 -7.83
N LEU A 57 9.88 0.84 -7.79
CA LEU A 57 11.29 0.64 -8.10
C LEU A 57 12.01 -0.28 -7.10
N ALA A 58 11.54 -0.33 -5.86
CA ALA A 58 12.09 -1.21 -4.84
C ALA A 58 12.09 -2.69 -5.26
N GLY A 59 11.08 -3.14 -6.02
CA GLY A 59 11.01 -4.49 -6.56
C GLY A 59 12.19 -4.79 -7.50
N LEU A 60 12.51 -3.85 -8.39
CA LEU A 60 13.65 -3.95 -9.31
C LEU A 60 14.98 -3.93 -8.54
N LEU A 61 15.12 -2.99 -7.59
CA LEU A 61 16.34 -2.87 -6.78
C LEU A 61 16.58 -4.12 -5.94
N MET A 62 15.53 -4.70 -5.34
CA MET A 62 15.63 -5.95 -4.59
C MET A 62 15.90 -7.18 -5.48
N GLY A 63 15.57 -7.10 -6.75
CA GLY A 63 15.94 -8.13 -7.74
C GLY A 63 17.40 -8.06 -8.17
N MET A 64 17.99 -6.86 -8.25
CA MET A 64 19.33 -6.62 -8.83
C MET A 64 20.42 -6.49 -7.76
N LEU A 65 20.23 -5.69 -6.73
CA LEU A 65 21.26 -5.36 -5.74
C LEU A 65 21.80 -6.55 -4.94
N PRO A 66 21.00 -7.57 -4.55
CA PRO A 66 21.51 -8.73 -3.83
C PRO A 66 22.57 -9.54 -4.59
N SER A 67 22.54 -9.54 -5.92
CA SER A 67 23.56 -10.20 -6.75
C SER A 67 24.91 -9.46 -6.71
N ALA A 68 24.89 -8.12 -6.59
CA ALA A 68 26.10 -7.28 -6.57
C ALA A 68 26.65 -7.05 -5.16
N LEU A 69 25.80 -6.75 -4.19
CA LEU A 69 26.18 -6.33 -2.83
C LEU A 69 25.97 -7.42 -1.77
N GLY A 70 25.28 -8.49 -2.12
CA GLY A 70 24.77 -9.48 -1.18
C GLY A 70 23.46 -9.05 -0.49
N MET A 71 22.66 -10.02 -0.09
CA MET A 71 21.30 -9.80 0.46
C MET A 71 21.29 -8.84 1.65
N LYS A 72 22.18 -9.04 2.63
CA LYS A 72 22.21 -8.21 3.85
C LYS A 72 22.50 -6.74 3.56
N ARG A 73 23.52 -6.46 2.74
CA ARG A 73 23.90 -5.07 2.42
C ARG A 73 22.79 -4.39 1.62
N SER A 74 22.17 -5.08 0.68
CA SER A 74 21.05 -4.55 -0.11
C SER A 74 19.86 -4.20 0.76
N VAL A 75 19.46 -5.08 1.68
CA VAL A 75 18.35 -4.81 2.61
C VAL A 75 18.68 -3.61 3.50
N LEU A 76 19.86 -3.56 4.10
CA LEU A 76 20.25 -2.43 4.96
C LEU A 76 20.31 -1.11 4.20
N LEU A 77 20.86 -1.09 2.98
CA LEU A 77 20.94 0.10 2.14
C LEU A 77 19.56 0.66 1.79
N LEU A 78 18.62 -0.21 1.42
CA LEU A 78 17.31 0.22 0.95
C LEU A 78 16.36 0.54 2.11
N THR A 79 16.41 -0.20 3.20
CA THR A 79 15.45 -0.05 4.30
C THR A 79 15.78 1.09 5.27
N ILE A 80 17.03 1.59 5.31
CA ILE A 80 17.39 2.80 6.06
C ILE A 80 16.59 4.02 5.58
N GLY A 81 16.05 3.94 4.36
CA GLY A 81 15.23 4.98 3.76
C GLY A 81 14.00 5.39 4.59
N TYR A 82 13.46 4.51 5.44
CA TYR A 82 12.41 4.91 6.38
C TYR A 82 12.95 5.92 7.40
N ALA A 83 14.04 5.60 8.08
CA ALA A 83 14.63 6.48 9.10
C ALA A 83 15.14 7.79 8.47
N ALA A 84 15.90 7.70 7.37
CA ALA A 84 16.47 8.86 6.70
C ALA A 84 15.39 9.76 6.09
N GLY A 85 14.40 9.19 5.40
CA GLY A 85 13.34 9.96 4.77
C GLY A 85 12.47 10.70 5.78
N TYR A 86 12.02 10.05 6.85
CA TYR A 86 11.26 10.74 7.89
C TYR A 86 12.12 11.75 8.67
N ALA A 87 13.39 11.48 8.90
CA ALA A 87 14.29 12.47 9.51
C ALA A 87 14.38 13.74 8.64
N VAL A 88 14.56 13.60 7.33
CA VAL A 88 14.58 14.73 6.40
C VAL A 88 13.26 15.49 6.42
N MET A 89 12.10 14.78 6.40
CA MET A 89 10.78 15.42 6.47
C MET A 89 10.57 16.22 7.77
N GLY A 90 11.19 15.79 8.88
CA GLY A 90 11.13 16.52 10.16
C GLY A 90 12.05 17.77 10.21
N LEU A 91 13.08 17.81 9.37
CA LEU A 91 14.10 18.86 9.40
C LEU A 91 13.82 20.02 8.43
N THR A 92 13.06 19.81 7.35
CA THR A 92 12.96 20.78 6.26
C THR A 92 11.60 20.79 5.58
N GLY A 93 11.21 21.98 5.08
CA GLY A 93 10.09 22.19 4.16
C GLY A 93 10.54 22.38 2.70
N ALA A 94 11.83 22.24 2.39
CA ALA A 94 12.32 22.38 1.03
C ALA A 94 11.73 21.31 0.11
N VAL A 95 11.00 21.73 -0.91
CA VAL A 95 10.23 20.88 -1.83
C VAL A 95 11.05 19.74 -2.42
N ALA A 96 12.26 20.02 -2.90
CA ALA A 96 13.14 19.02 -3.49
C ALA A 96 13.57 17.94 -2.48
N LEU A 97 13.85 18.33 -1.23
CA LEU A 97 14.22 17.39 -0.17
C LEU A 97 13.02 16.56 0.29
N LEU A 98 11.84 17.17 0.39
CA LEU A 98 10.61 16.43 0.68
C LEU A 98 10.30 15.41 -0.43
N ALA A 99 10.44 15.80 -1.70
CA ALA A 99 10.26 14.90 -2.84
C ALA A 99 11.22 13.70 -2.78
N ALA A 100 12.51 13.96 -2.53
CA ALA A 100 13.51 12.92 -2.35
C ALA A 100 13.19 12.02 -1.13
N ALA A 101 12.75 12.60 -0.03
CA ALA A 101 12.42 11.88 1.20
C ALA A 101 11.21 10.92 1.00
N PHE A 102 10.12 11.39 0.38
CA PHE A 102 8.97 10.54 0.05
C PHE A 102 9.36 9.40 -0.91
N PHE A 103 10.17 9.69 -1.92
CA PHE A 103 10.68 8.69 -2.84
C PHE A 103 11.50 7.60 -2.12
N VAL A 104 12.43 8.00 -1.25
CA VAL A 104 13.29 7.09 -0.48
C VAL A 104 12.47 6.27 0.53
N VAL A 105 11.46 6.87 1.19
CA VAL A 105 10.50 6.14 2.03
C VAL A 105 9.75 5.10 1.21
N GLY A 106 9.37 5.43 -0.02
CA GLY A 106 8.76 4.47 -0.95
C GLY A 106 9.66 3.29 -1.26
N ILE A 107 10.94 3.53 -1.56
CA ILE A 107 11.94 2.46 -1.76
C ILE A 107 12.04 1.58 -0.52
N ALA A 108 12.12 2.16 0.67
CA ALA A 108 12.18 1.40 1.91
C ALA A 108 10.93 0.53 2.11
N LYS A 109 9.73 1.08 1.86
CA LYS A 109 8.46 0.36 1.93
C LYS A 109 8.47 -0.90 1.07
N GLY A 110 8.77 -0.77 -0.21
CA GLY A 110 8.78 -1.89 -1.14
C GLY A 110 9.87 -2.92 -0.81
N SER A 111 11.04 -2.45 -0.36
CA SER A 111 12.15 -3.33 0.03
C SER A 111 11.82 -4.16 1.26
N VAL A 112 11.15 -3.57 2.26
CA VAL A 112 10.67 -4.31 3.44
C VAL A 112 9.63 -5.34 3.05
N ILE A 113 8.64 -4.99 2.20
CA ILE A 113 7.63 -5.93 1.71
C ILE A 113 8.29 -7.15 1.06
N ASN A 114 9.23 -6.93 0.13
CA ASN A 114 9.92 -8.01 -0.57
C ASN A 114 10.76 -8.87 0.40
N THR A 115 11.52 -8.23 1.29
CA THR A 115 12.36 -8.92 2.27
C THR A 115 11.54 -9.77 3.22
N CYS A 116 10.46 -9.22 3.81
CA CYS A 116 9.59 -9.94 4.73
C CYS A 116 8.89 -11.12 4.05
N THR A 117 8.44 -10.93 2.80
CA THR A 117 7.85 -12.01 2.00
C THR A 117 8.81 -13.18 1.86
N ILE A 118 10.08 -12.93 1.51
CA ILE A 118 11.10 -13.98 1.41
C ILE A 118 11.35 -14.62 2.78
N LEU A 119 11.60 -13.81 3.83
CA LEU A 119 11.93 -14.33 5.15
C LEU A 119 10.82 -15.20 5.73
N VAL A 120 9.57 -14.80 5.56
CA VAL A 120 8.44 -15.53 6.13
C VAL A 120 8.07 -16.74 5.27
N SER A 121 8.07 -16.60 3.93
CA SER A 121 7.70 -17.71 3.03
C SER A 121 8.69 -18.88 3.11
N ASP A 122 9.99 -18.56 3.23
CA ASP A 122 11.05 -19.58 3.17
C ASP A 122 11.31 -20.24 4.54
N HIS A 123 10.91 -19.59 5.64
CA HIS A 123 11.19 -20.05 7.00
C HIS A 123 9.94 -20.38 7.81
N SER A 124 8.76 -20.46 7.19
CA SER A 124 7.53 -20.94 7.83
C SER A 124 7.24 -22.40 7.43
N ALA A 125 6.92 -23.24 8.39
CA ALA A 125 6.51 -24.63 8.14
C ALA A 125 5.24 -24.69 7.26
N ASP A 126 4.26 -23.80 7.55
CA ASP A 126 3.11 -23.52 6.70
C ASP A 126 3.27 -22.12 6.12
N ARG A 127 3.56 -22.05 4.84
CA ARG A 127 3.77 -20.80 4.10
C ARG A 127 2.52 -19.91 4.13
N THR A 128 1.35 -20.49 3.93
CA THR A 128 0.08 -19.72 3.89
C THR A 128 -0.23 -19.10 5.24
N ARG A 129 -0.08 -19.89 6.32
CA ARG A 129 -0.26 -19.40 7.69
C ARG A 129 0.76 -18.34 8.05
N GLY A 130 2.03 -18.54 7.68
CA GLY A 130 3.10 -17.57 7.91
C GLY A 130 2.82 -16.23 7.22
N MET A 131 2.43 -16.24 5.95
CA MET A 131 2.11 -15.04 5.19
C MET A 131 0.89 -14.31 5.76
N ASN A 132 -0.16 -15.02 6.15
CA ASN A 132 -1.33 -14.40 6.78
C ASN A 132 -0.98 -13.73 8.11
N LEU A 133 -0.14 -14.38 8.95
CA LEU A 133 0.33 -13.79 10.20
C LEU A 133 1.20 -12.55 9.96
N MET A 134 2.07 -12.59 8.95
CA MET A 134 2.88 -11.43 8.54
C MET A 134 1.98 -10.23 8.17
N HIS A 135 0.98 -10.43 7.34
CA HIS A 135 0.04 -9.36 6.97
C HIS A 135 -0.81 -8.87 8.15
N SER A 136 -1.10 -9.74 9.13
CA SER A 136 -1.75 -9.34 10.38
C SER A 136 -0.85 -8.44 11.23
N CYS A 137 0.46 -8.74 11.32
CA CYS A 137 1.43 -7.86 11.99
C CYS A 137 1.48 -6.47 11.33
N TYR A 138 1.47 -6.39 9.99
CA TYR A 138 1.39 -5.13 9.27
C TYR A 138 0.12 -4.35 9.60
N ALA A 139 -1.03 -5.02 9.60
CA ALA A 139 -2.31 -4.39 9.93
C ALA A 139 -2.33 -3.85 11.37
N CYS A 140 -1.75 -4.58 12.33
CA CYS A 140 -1.60 -4.08 13.71
C CYS A 140 -0.74 -2.82 13.77
N GLY A 141 0.38 -2.77 13.02
CA GLY A 141 1.19 -1.56 12.90
C GLY A 141 0.43 -0.40 12.28
N ALA A 142 -0.32 -0.66 11.19
CA ALA A 142 -1.15 0.33 10.52
C ALA A 142 -2.23 0.92 11.44
N LEU A 143 -2.88 0.08 12.26
CA LEU A 143 -3.87 0.52 13.25
C LEU A 143 -3.25 1.40 14.34
N LEU A 144 -2.04 1.10 14.76
CA LEU A 144 -1.35 1.84 15.83
C LEU A 144 -0.80 3.19 15.35
N CYS A 145 -0.48 3.32 14.06
CA CYS A 145 0.16 4.49 13.45
C CYS A 145 -0.52 5.83 13.80
N PRO A 146 -1.85 6.03 13.60
CA PRO A 146 -2.49 7.31 13.87
C PRO A 146 -2.45 7.72 15.34
N PHE A 147 -2.49 6.76 16.26
CA PHE A 147 -2.40 7.04 17.71
C PHE A 147 -1.02 7.56 18.08
N LEU A 148 0.05 6.96 17.54
CA LEU A 148 1.42 7.40 17.75
C LEU A 148 1.64 8.82 17.21
N ILE A 149 1.18 9.06 15.96
CA ILE A 149 1.31 10.37 15.33
C ILE A 149 0.47 11.41 16.09
N ALA A 150 -0.79 11.12 16.42
CA ALA A 150 -1.66 12.05 17.12
C ALA A 150 -1.14 12.41 18.51
N ALA A 151 -0.57 11.45 19.25
CA ALA A 151 0.04 11.71 20.55
C ALA A 151 1.26 12.64 20.43
N ALA A 152 2.16 12.40 19.48
CA ALA A 152 3.34 13.19 19.25
C ALA A 152 3.02 14.58 18.65
N ALA A 153 2.03 14.67 17.75
CA ALA A 153 1.61 15.92 17.13
C ALA A 153 0.96 16.91 18.10
N ARG A 154 0.53 16.46 19.30
CA ARG A 154 0.10 17.35 20.37
C ARG A 154 1.25 18.23 20.91
N VAL A 155 2.48 17.76 20.78
CA VAL A 155 3.69 18.49 21.19
C VAL A 155 4.21 19.30 20.01
N SER A 156 4.54 18.64 18.91
CA SER A 156 4.90 19.30 17.65
C SER A 156 4.79 18.35 16.44
N THR A 157 4.62 18.93 15.25
CA THR A 157 4.61 18.17 13.99
C THR A 157 5.94 17.45 13.77
N GLU A 158 7.07 18.13 14.11
CA GLU A 158 8.41 17.56 13.99
C GLU A 158 8.56 16.31 14.85
N LEU A 159 8.11 16.36 16.10
CA LEU A 159 8.18 15.21 17.00
C LEU A 159 7.41 14.01 16.42
N ALA A 160 6.24 14.25 15.80
CA ALA A 160 5.47 13.20 15.17
C ALA A 160 6.24 12.54 14.00
N VAL A 161 6.94 13.34 13.21
CA VAL A 161 7.72 12.84 12.07
C VAL A 161 9.02 12.17 12.54
N PHE A 162 9.72 12.73 13.54
CA PHE A 162 10.90 12.10 14.15
C PHE A 162 10.57 10.79 14.86
N LEU A 163 9.39 10.66 15.44
CA LEU A 163 8.93 9.38 16.00
C LEU A 163 8.86 8.29 14.91
N LEU A 164 8.37 8.64 13.71
CA LEU A 164 8.39 7.72 12.57
C LEU A 164 9.82 7.40 12.10
N ALA A 165 10.73 8.38 12.13
CA ALA A 165 12.15 8.13 11.85
C ALA A 165 12.75 7.15 12.88
N ALA A 166 12.42 7.30 14.16
CA ALA A 166 12.84 6.38 15.22
C ALA A 166 12.27 4.97 15.02
N VAL A 167 10.98 4.84 14.66
CA VAL A 167 10.37 3.54 14.31
C VAL A 167 11.08 2.90 13.10
N GLY A 168 11.37 3.70 12.07
CA GLY A 168 12.14 3.26 10.89
C GLY A 168 13.55 2.81 11.25
N LEU A 169 14.20 3.49 12.20
CA LEU A 169 15.52 3.11 12.73
C LEU A 169 15.44 1.78 13.50
N VAL A 170 14.43 1.59 14.35
CA VAL A 170 14.21 0.31 15.06
C VAL A 170 14.03 -0.82 14.06
N LEU A 171 13.21 -0.63 13.01
CA LEU A 171 13.05 -1.60 11.93
C LEU A 171 14.41 -1.94 11.28
N TRP A 172 15.19 -0.93 10.95
CA TRP A 172 16.51 -1.10 10.35
C TRP A 172 17.47 -1.86 11.29
N LEU A 173 17.49 -1.54 12.59
CA LEU A 173 18.29 -2.25 13.59
C LEU A 173 17.89 -3.72 13.69
N VAL A 174 16.60 -4.09 13.59
CA VAL A 174 16.19 -5.49 13.52
C VAL A 174 16.90 -6.20 12.36
N TYR A 175 16.98 -5.58 11.19
CA TYR A 175 17.72 -6.16 10.07
C TYR A 175 19.25 -6.19 10.28
N VAL A 176 19.84 -5.21 10.98
CA VAL A 176 21.27 -5.22 11.35
C VAL A 176 21.61 -6.46 12.16
N PHE A 177 20.75 -6.81 13.12
CA PHE A 177 20.98 -7.98 14.00
C PHE A 177 20.45 -9.30 13.42
N THR A 178 19.75 -9.27 12.28
CA THR A 178 19.24 -10.46 11.61
C THR A 178 20.33 -11.04 10.69
N PRO A 179 20.68 -12.35 10.80
CA PRO A 179 21.69 -12.97 9.95
C PRO A 179 21.10 -13.29 8.55
N LEU A 180 20.85 -12.22 7.76
CA LEU A 180 20.40 -12.35 6.37
C LEU A 180 21.54 -12.95 5.55
N ARG A 181 21.48 -14.23 5.28
CA ARG A 181 22.37 -14.91 4.31
C ARG A 181 21.65 -14.90 2.97
N GLY A 182 22.38 -14.65 1.90
CA GLY A 182 21.83 -14.82 0.56
C GLY A 182 21.34 -16.26 0.44
N GLY A 183 20.04 -16.44 0.38
CA GLY A 183 19.50 -17.67 -0.14
C GLY A 183 20.12 -17.82 -1.53
N LYS A 184 20.57 -19.01 -1.88
CA LYS A 184 20.91 -19.31 -3.28
C LYS A 184 19.63 -18.95 -4.04
N SER A 185 19.65 -17.80 -4.71
CA SER A 185 18.65 -17.52 -5.74
C SER A 185 18.60 -18.80 -6.55
N LYS A 186 17.44 -19.42 -6.65
CA LYS A 186 17.21 -20.47 -7.63
C LYS A 186 17.23 -19.81 -9.02
N SER A 187 18.36 -19.20 -9.34
CA SER A 187 18.71 -18.67 -10.66
C SER A 187 19.11 -19.80 -11.62
N ASN A 188 18.66 -21.01 -11.37
CA ASN A 188 18.62 -22.11 -12.33
C ASN A 188 17.16 -22.36 -12.78
N ALA A 189 16.31 -21.35 -12.83
CA ALA A 189 15.31 -21.35 -13.87
C ALA A 189 16.13 -21.24 -15.17
N GLU A 190 16.20 -22.34 -15.91
CA GLU A 190 16.62 -22.35 -17.30
C GLU A 190 16.11 -21.07 -17.94
N LYS A 191 16.95 -20.41 -18.73
CA LYS A 191 16.57 -19.23 -19.52
C LYS A 191 15.58 -19.71 -20.60
N GLU A 192 14.41 -20.18 -20.19
CA GLU A 192 13.30 -20.33 -21.10
C GLU A 192 13.06 -18.95 -21.71
N ALA A 193 13.11 -18.88 -23.02
CA ALA A 193 12.82 -17.65 -23.75
C ALA A 193 11.47 -17.13 -23.26
N ILE A 194 11.46 -15.89 -22.75
CA ILE A 194 10.23 -15.29 -22.23
C ILE A 194 9.22 -15.25 -23.38
N ASP A 195 8.13 -16.01 -23.25
CA ASP A 195 7.02 -15.95 -24.19
C ASP A 195 6.23 -14.65 -23.96
N TRP A 196 6.40 -13.69 -24.85
CA TRP A 196 5.73 -12.39 -24.84
C TRP A 196 4.31 -12.45 -25.43
N SER A 197 3.80 -13.61 -25.81
CA SER A 197 2.48 -13.78 -26.43
C SER A 197 1.33 -13.29 -25.52
N PHE A 198 1.53 -13.32 -24.18
CA PHE A 198 0.55 -12.83 -23.23
C PHE A 198 0.20 -11.35 -23.40
N LEU A 199 1.12 -10.52 -23.94
CA LEU A 199 0.85 -9.10 -24.23
C LEU A 199 -0.24 -8.90 -25.30
N ARG A 200 -0.49 -9.91 -26.14
CA ARG A 200 -1.57 -9.92 -27.13
C ARG A 200 -2.90 -10.42 -26.55
N SER A 201 -2.89 -10.94 -25.33
CA SER A 201 -4.08 -11.47 -24.67
C SER A 201 -4.96 -10.36 -24.09
N ALA A 202 -6.20 -10.26 -24.55
CA ALA A 202 -7.19 -9.36 -23.97
C ALA A 202 -7.37 -9.62 -22.46
N ARG A 203 -7.30 -10.88 -22.04
CA ARG A 203 -7.41 -11.28 -20.62
C ARG A 203 -6.30 -10.66 -19.77
N PHE A 204 -5.06 -10.63 -20.27
CA PHE A 204 -3.95 -10.00 -19.58
C PHE A 204 -4.24 -8.52 -19.29
N TRP A 205 -4.70 -7.77 -20.29
CA TRP A 205 -5.00 -6.34 -20.13
C TRP A 205 -6.24 -6.07 -19.27
N LEU A 206 -7.26 -6.94 -19.34
CA LEU A 206 -8.43 -6.83 -18.47
C LEU A 206 -8.06 -7.04 -16.99
N LEU A 207 -7.24 -8.04 -16.68
CA LEU A 207 -6.75 -8.27 -15.31
C LEU A 207 -5.81 -7.15 -14.84
N THR A 208 -4.94 -6.67 -15.73
CA THR A 208 -4.07 -5.52 -15.46
C THR A 208 -4.90 -4.27 -15.16
N GLY A 209 -5.92 -3.99 -15.97
CA GLY A 209 -6.82 -2.86 -15.77
C GLY A 209 -7.61 -2.96 -14.46
N LEU A 210 -8.11 -4.15 -14.13
CA LEU A 210 -8.79 -4.39 -12.85
C LEU A 210 -7.90 -4.06 -11.66
N LEU A 211 -6.68 -4.56 -11.66
CA LEU A 211 -5.70 -4.29 -10.59
C LEU A 211 -5.22 -2.83 -10.60
N PHE A 212 -5.10 -2.21 -11.78
CA PHE A 212 -4.77 -0.78 -11.92
C PHE A 212 -5.82 0.09 -11.23
N PHE A 213 -7.10 -0.09 -11.57
CA PHE A 213 -8.18 0.71 -10.98
C PHE A 213 -8.38 0.42 -9.50
N GLN A 214 -8.16 -0.81 -9.06
CA GLN A 214 -8.19 -1.16 -7.65
C GLN A 214 -7.08 -0.44 -6.87
N ASN A 215 -5.83 -0.47 -7.37
CA ASN A 215 -4.72 0.25 -6.74
C ASN A 215 -4.96 1.77 -6.77
N ALA A 216 -5.46 2.32 -7.87
CA ALA A 216 -5.78 3.73 -8.01
C ALA A 216 -6.80 4.17 -6.94
N ALA A 217 -7.93 3.46 -6.82
CA ALA A 217 -8.99 3.80 -5.89
C ALA A 217 -8.53 3.70 -4.42
N GLU A 218 -7.87 2.60 -4.05
CA GLU A 218 -7.46 2.35 -2.66
C GLU A 218 -6.34 3.29 -2.19
N GLN A 219 -5.27 3.44 -2.99
CA GLN A 219 -4.12 4.24 -2.58
C GLN A 219 -4.42 5.73 -2.55
N SER A 220 -5.35 6.19 -3.37
CA SER A 220 -5.86 7.56 -3.33
C SER A 220 -6.57 7.87 -2.02
N VAL A 221 -7.43 6.98 -1.56
CA VAL A 221 -8.12 7.14 -0.26
C VAL A 221 -7.10 7.11 0.87
N ASN A 222 -6.16 6.15 0.87
CA ASN A 222 -5.10 6.07 1.86
C ASN A 222 -4.26 7.37 1.95
N GLY A 223 -3.96 7.98 0.82
CA GLY A 223 -3.12 9.18 0.75
C GLY A 223 -3.86 10.47 1.09
N TRP A 224 -5.11 10.61 0.64
CA TRP A 224 -5.81 11.90 0.64
C TRP A 224 -6.87 12.06 1.72
N MET A 225 -7.36 10.98 2.33
CA MET A 225 -8.56 11.06 3.19
C MET A 225 -8.34 11.97 4.41
N VAL A 226 -7.16 11.95 5.02
CA VAL A 226 -6.82 12.83 6.15
C VAL A 226 -6.84 14.30 5.73
N THR A 227 -6.18 14.62 4.61
CA THR A 227 -6.17 15.98 4.04
C THR A 227 -7.58 16.44 3.66
N TYR A 228 -8.38 15.55 3.06
CA TYR A 228 -9.76 15.86 2.67
C TYR A 228 -10.64 16.19 3.87
N PHE A 229 -10.66 15.36 4.89
CA PHE A 229 -11.52 15.60 6.05
C PHE A 229 -11.09 16.83 6.85
N LYS A 230 -9.80 17.09 6.98
CA LYS A 230 -9.30 18.32 7.60
C LYS A 230 -9.67 19.55 6.76
N GLY A 231 -9.33 19.53 5.47
CA GLY A 231 -9.51 20.68 4.57
C GLY A 231 -10.97 21.03 4.30
N SER A 232 -11.89 20.04 4.34
CA SER A 232 -13.34 20.26 4.22
C SER A 232 -14.01 20.63 5.54
N GLY A 233 -13.32 20.52 6.68
CA GLY A 233 -13.88 20.76 8.02
C GLY A 233 -14.89 19.69 8.49
N ILE A 234 -15.08 18.60 7.74
CA ILE A 234 -16.02 17.52 8.09
C ILE A 234 -15.56 16.80 9.36
N ILE A 235 -14.24 16.56 9.50
CA ILE A 235 -13.65 15.99 10.71
C ILE A 235 -12.51 16.91 11.15
N ALA A 236 -12.71 17.55 12.29
CA ALA A 236 -11.79 18.57 12.80
C ALA A 236 -10.54 17.99 13.47
N GLY A 237 -9.45 18.74 13.40
CA GLY A 237 -8.25 18.55 14.19
C GLY A 237 -7.57 17.19 14.05
N THR A 238 -7.11 16.66 15.17
CA THR A 238 -6.39 15.36 15.24
C THR A 238 -7.29 14.16 14.94
N LEU A 239 -8.62 14.30 15.02
CA LEU A 239 -9.57 13.22 14.77
C LEU A 239 -9.51 12.73 13.32
N ALA A 240 -9.17 13.60 12.35
CA ALA A 240 -9.01 13.21 10.95
C ALA A 240 -7.93 12.14 10.75
N ALA A 241 -6.87 12.12 11.55
CA ALA A 241 -5.83 11.11 11.48
C ALA A 241 -6.36 9.70 11.82
N TYR A 242 -7.36 9.59 12.71
CA TYR A 242 -7.96 8.29 13.07
C TYR A 242 -8.81 7.67 11.96
N THR A 243 -9.12 8.40 10.89
CA THR A 243 -9.77 7.82 9.70
C THR A 243 -8.91 6.73 9.06
N VAL A 244 -7.58 6.80 9.20
CA VAL A 244 -6.65 5.74 8.79
C VAL A 244 -6.91 4.46 9.61
N THR A 245 -7.12 4.57 10.92
CA THR A 245 -7.48 3.43 11.78
C THR A 245 -8.84 2.83 11.37
N VAL A 246 -9.83 3.68 11.08
CA VAL A 246 -11.15 3.22 10.59
C VAL A 246 -10.99 2.43 9.29
N MET A 247 -10.23 2.95 8.33
CA MET A 247 -10.01 2.30 7.05
C MET A 247 -9.29 0.95 7.19
N TRP A 248 -8.19 0.89 7.94
CA TRP A 248 -7.44 -0.35 8.11
C TRP A 248 -8.12 -1.35 9.03
N GLY A 249 -8.87 -0.87 10.04
CA GLY A 249 -9.72 -1.69 10.88
C GLY A 249 -10.84 -2.37 10.07
N ALA A 250 -11.55 -1.59 9.24
CA ALA A 250 -12.56 -2.12 8.34
C ALA A 250 -11.98 -3.13 7.33
N THR A 251 -10.81 -2.83 6.78
CA THR A 251 -10.09 -3.73 5.87
C THR A 251 -9.74 -5.05 6.55
N LEU A 252 -9.24 -5.01 7.78
CA LEU A 252 -8.91 -6.21 8.56
C LEU A 252 -10.19 -7.03 8.84
N VAL A 253 -11.25 -6.38 9.34
CA VAL A 253 -12.55 -7.03 9.61
C VAL A 253 -13.09 -7.68 8.34
N GLY A 254 -13.10 -6.98 7.21
CA GLY A 254 -13.59 -7.50 5.94
C GLY A 254 -12.80 -8.72 5.45
N ARG A 255 -11.47 -8.70 5.59
CA ARG A 255 -10.62 -9.86 5.26
C ARG A 255 -10.89 -11.06 6.17
N LEU A 256 -11.09 -10.85 7.46
CA LEU A 256 -11.45 -11.90 8.41
C LEU A 256 -12.83 -12.48 8.11
N LEU A 257 -13.82 -11.63 7.80
CA LEU A 257 -15.15 -12.08 7.40
C LEU A 257 -15.10 -12.95 6.14
N ILE A 258 -14.33 -12.57 5.12
CA ILE A 258 -14.17 -13.35 3.90
C ILE A 258 -13.43 -14.67 4.19
N ALA A 259 -12.44 -14.67 5.06
CA ALA A 259 -11.64 -15.85 5.33
C ALA A 259 -12.37 -16.89 6.19
N PHE A 260 -13.18 -16.47 7.16
CA PHE A 260 -13.73 -17.36 8.18
C PHE A 260 -15.24 -17.46 8.18
N VAL A 261 -15.99 -16.42 7.73
CA VAL A 261 -17.44 -16.36 7.85
C VAL A 261 -18.13 -16.51 6.49
N PHE A 262 -17.65 -15.79 5.49
CA PHE A 262 -18.25 -15.72 4.15
C PHE A 262 -17.24 -16.13 3.07
N PRO A 263 -16.80 -17.40 3.00
CA PRO A 263 -15.86 -17.82 1.97
C PRO A 263 -16.45 -17.59 0.57
N LEU A 264 -15.63 -17.02 -0.33
CA LEU A 264 -16.07 -16.64 -1.66
C LEU A 264 -16.29 -17.87 -2.55
N LYS A 265 -17.56 -18.35 -2.67
CA LYS A 265 -17.92 -19.46 -3.55
C LYS A 265 -17.74 -19.12 -5.04
N ASN A 266 -18.00 -17.87 -5.41
CA ASN A 266 -17.82 -17.36 -6.78
C ASN A 266 -17.01 -16.05 -6.73
N PRO A 267 -15.67 -16.10 -6.98
CA PRO A 267 -14.80 -14.93 -6.91
C PRO A 267 -15.24 -13.80 -7.83
N ARG A 268 -15.74 -14.09 -9.04
CA ARG A 268 -16.17 -13.07 -9.99
C ARG A 268 -17.39 -12.30 -9.48
N LYS A 269 -18.45 -13.00 -9.09
CA LYS A 269 -19.67 -12.36 -8.55
C LYS A 269 -19.34 -11.55 -7.30
N ALA A 270 -18.46 -12.09 -6.44
CA ALA A 270 -18.00 -11.38 -5.25
C ALA A 270 -17.24 -10.11 -5.60
N MET A 271 -16.31 -10.13 -6.56
CA MET A 271 -15.58 -8.94 -7.02
C MET A 271 -16.54 -7.89 -7.61
N VAL A 272 -17.52 -8.30 -8.42
CA VAL A 272 -18.54 -7.36 -8.94
C VAL A 272 -19.34 -6.74 -7.81
N GLY A 273 -19.85 -7.54 -6.85
CA GLY A 273 -20.59 -7.02 -5.71
C GLY A 273 -19.75 -6.06 -4.86
N MET A 274 -18.52 -6.45 -4.54
CA MET A 274 -17.59 -5.61 -3.77
C MET A 274 -17.24 -4.31 -4.51
N SER A 275 -17.00 -4.34 -5.82
CA SER A 275 -16.68 -3.14 -6.60
C SER A 275 -17.87 -2.17 -6.72
N VAL A 276 -19.09 -2.69 -6.90
CA VAL A 276 -20.32 -1.87 -6.92
C VAL A 276 -20.54 -1.22 -5.56
N LEU A 277 -20.50 -2.00 -4.46
CA LEU A 277 -20.66 -1.45 -3.10
C LEU A 277 -19.57 -0.42 -2.78
N CYS A 278 -18.31 -0.71 -3.11
CA CYS A 278 -17.21 0.21 -2.96
C CYS A 278 -17.48 1.55 -3.69
N THR A 279 -17.94 1.50 -4.93
CA THR A 279 -18.25 2.70 -5.73
C THR A 279 -19.39 3.48 -5.13
N VAL A 280 -20.48 2.82 -4.74
CA VAL A 280 -21.63 3.47 -4.09
C VAL A 280 -21.22 4.15 -2.79
N PHE A 281 -20.53 3.43 -1.91
CA PHE A 281 -20.09 4.01 -0.64
C PHE A 281 -19.07 5.12 -0.82
N TYR A 282 -18.22 5.05 -1.85
CA TYR A 282 -17.30 6.14 -2.16
C TYR A 282 -18.04 7.41 -2.63
N VAL A 283 -19.02 7.28 -3.53
CA VAL A 283 -19.85 8.41 -3.97
C VAL A 283 -20.56 9.05 -2.77
N LEU A 284 -21.19 8.25 -1.93
CA LEU A 284 -21.86 8.74 -0.71
C LEU A 284 -20.85 9.39 0.25
N LEU A 285 -19.63 8.84 0.37
CA LEU A 285 -18.57 9.37 1.22
C LEU A 285 -18.16 10.80 0.82
N VAL A 286 -17.99 11.05 -0.49
CA VAL A 286 -17.62 12.38 -1.00
C VAL A 286 -18.79 13.38 -0.82
N MET A 287 -20.03 12.89 -0.75
CA MET A 287 -21.23 13.70 -0.49
C MET A 287 -21.53 13.85 1.01
N ALA A 288 -20.76 13.24 1.90
CA ALA A 288 -21.01 13.32 3.33
C ALA A 288 -20.67 14.70 3.88
N HIS A 289 -21.58 15.28 4.67
CA HIS A 289 -21.42 16.59 5.31
C HIS A 289 -21.27 16.52 6.84
N THR A 290 -21.40 15.33 7.43
CA THR A 290 -21.28 15.14 8.87
C THR A 290 -20.19 14.14 9.20
N GLN A 291 -19.52 14.33 10.34
CA GLN A 291 -18.46 13.45 10.81
C GLN A 291 -18.94 12.00 10.95
N GLY A 292 -20.11 11.77 11.52
CA GLY A 292 -20.65 10.42 11.72
C GLY A 292 -20.90 9.70 10.39
N ALA A 293 -21.52 10.38 9.41
CA ALA A 293 -21.74 9.82 8.07
C ALA A 293 -20.41 9.54 7.38
N ALA A 294 -19.44 10.46 7.44
CA ALA A 294 -18.14 10.30 6.83
C ALA A 294 -17.40 9.07 7.37
N ILE A 295 -17.37 8.88 8.69
CA ILE A 295 -16.73 7.71 9.32
C ILE A 295 -17.45 6.41 8.95
N ALA A 296 -18.78 6.38 8.99
CA ALA A 296 -19.56 5.19 8.64
C ALA A 296 -19.39 4.79 7.16
N LEU A 297 -19.40 5.78 6.25
CA LEU A 297 -19.23 5.56 4.82
C LEU A 297 -17.80 5.18 4.46
N LEU A 298 -16.80 5.74 5.14
CA LEU A 298 -15.40 5.32 5.00
C LEU A 298 -15.22 3.86 5.45
N PHE A 299 -15.83 3.47 6.56
CA PHE A 299 -15.82 2.07 7.02
C PHE A 299 -16.48 1.15 5.99
N ALA A 300 -17.66 1.52 5.48
CA ALA A 300 -18.39 0.75 4.48
C ALA A 300 -17.62 0.64 3.14
N PHE A 301 -16.96 1.72 2.71
CA PHE A 301 -16.06 1.71 1.56
C PHE A 301 -14.90 0.73 1.78
N ALA A 302 -14.19 0.86 2.91
CA ALA A 302 -13.01 0.07 3.19
C ALA A 302 -13.30 -1.43 3.34
N ILE A 303 -14.40 -1.79 4.01
CA ILE A 303 -14.81 -3.19 4.13
C ILE A 303 -15.20 -3.78 2.77
N SER A 304 -15.86 -3.01 1.92
CA SER A 304 -16.21 -3.43 0.55
C SER A 304 -14.97 -3.58 -0.34
N MET A 305 -13.93 -2.76 -0.14
CA MET A 305 -12.67 -2.81 -0.88
C MET A 305 -11.75 -3.96 -0.42
N SER A 306 -11.89 -4.43 0.83
CA SER A 306 -10.91 -5.27 1.53
C SER A 306 -10.56 -6.59 0.83
N GLY A 307 -11.54 -7.21 0.17
CA GLY A 307 -11.41 -8.48 -0.53
C GLY A 307 -11.03 -8.37 -2.01
N LEU A 308 -11.10 -7.17 -2.61
CA LEU A 308 -10.92 -6.99 -4.05
C LEU A 308 -9.50 -7.32 -4.50
N ASN A 309 -8.48 -6.72 -3.86
CA ASN A 309 -7.08 -6.94 -4.23
C ASN A 309 -6.66 -8.42 -4.12
N PRO A 310 -6.81 -9.08 -2.96
CA PRO A 310 -6.38 -10.47 -2.84
C PRO A 310 -7.15 -11.41 -3.77
N THR A 311 -8.44 -11.15 -4.02
CA THR A 311 -9.25 -11.96 -4.93
C THR A 311 -8.85 -11.74 -6.40
N ALA A 312 -8.57 -10.50 -6.79
CA ALA A 312 -8.12 -10.15 -8.13
C ALA A 312 -6.74 -10.76 -8.43
N VAL A 313 -5.78 -10.62 -7.50
CA VAL A 313 -4.43 -11.21 -7.63
C VAL A 313 -4.51 -12.75 -7.70
N ALA A 314 -5.30 -13.38 -6.84
CA ALA A 314 -5.50 -14.83 -6.87
C ALA A 314 -6.17 -15.30 -8.19
N SER A 315 -7.11 -14.53 -8.72
CA SER A 315 -7.75 -14.82 -10.01
C SER A 315 -6.76 -14.64 -11.17
N ALA A 316 -5.96 -13.58 -11.15
CA ALA A 316 -4.90 -13.34 -12.13
C ALA A 316 -3.87 -14.48 -12.13
N GLY A 317 -3.39 -14.89 -10.95
CA GLY A 317 -2.43 -15.99 -10.82
C GLY A 317 -2.93 -17.35 -11.35
N ARG A 318 -4.24 -17.58 -11.34
CA ARG A 318 -4.85 -18.79 -11.95
C ARG A 318 -5.02 -18.69 -13.47
N MET A 319 -5.06 -17.48 -14.01
CA MET A 319 -5.38 -17.22 -15.41
C MET A 319 -4.15 -16.86 -16.26
N THR A 320 -3.00 -16.65 -15.64
CA THR A 320 -1.79 -16.15 -16.30
C THR A 320 -0.54 -16.89 -15.81
N SER A 321 0.57 -16.78 -16.58
CA SER A 321 1.86 -17.35 -16.18
C SER A 321 2.54 -16.51 -15.09
N VAL A 322 3.56 -17.09 -14.43
CA VAL A 322 4.40 -16.38 -13.44
C VAL A 322 5.07 -15.16 -14.08
N THR A 323 5.55 -15.30 -15.31
CA THR A 323 6.21 -14.22 -16.07
C THR A 323 5.23 -13.07 -16.34
N SER A 324 4.01 -13.38 -16.80
CA SER A 324 2.99 -12.36 -17.05
C SER A 324 2.55 -11.64 -15.76
N MET A 325 2.47 -12.35 -14.63
CA MET A 325 2.22 -11.72 -13.31
C MET A 325 3.34 -10.75 -12.92
N GLY A 326 4.60 -11.10 -13.21
CA GLY A 326 5.76 -10.24 -12.95
C GLY A 326 5.72 -8.91 -13.71
N ILE A 327 5.00 -8.81 -14.82
CA ILE A 327 4.79 -7.57 -15.59
C ILE A 327 3.46 -6.92 -15.21
N MET A 328 2.40 -7.71 -15.05
CA MET A 328 1.06 -7.23 -14.70
C MET A 328 1.05 -6.40 -13.42
N LEU A 329 1.66 -6.89 -12.35
CA LEU A 329 1.61 -6.23 -11.04
C LEU A 329 2.32 -4.87 -11.03
N PRO A 330 3.54 -4.69 -11.58
CA PRO A 330 4.15 -3.36 -11.73
C PRO A 330 3.32 -2.40 -12.58
N VAL A 331 2.79 -2.85 -13.73
CA VAL A 331 1.94 -2.01 -14.59
C VAL A 331 0.67 -1.60 -13.84
N ALA A 332 0.02 -2.53 -13.16
CA ALA A 332 -1.16 -2.25 -12.35
C ALA A 332 -0.87 -1.28 -11.18
N SER A 333 0.34 -1.33 -10.62
CA SER A 333 0.75 -0.43 -9.54
C SER A 333 0.88 1.04 -9.99
N SER A 334 0.95 1.33 -11.30
CA SER A 334 0.94 2.70 -11.82
C SER A 334 -0.37 3.44 -11.49
N GLY A 335 -1.48 2.74 -11.23
CA GLY A 335 -2.70 3.33 -10.71
C GLY A 335 -2.51 4.05 -9.37
N ALA A 336 -1.71 3.46 -8.48
CA ALA A 336 -1.33 4.06 -7.20
C ALA A 336 -0.39 5.26 -7.33
N ILE A 337 0.24 5.44 -8.49
CA ILE A 337 1.09 6.60 -8.82
C ILE A 337 0.22 7.70 -9.42
N LEU A 338 -0.56 7.37 -10.45
CA LEU A 338 -1.27 8.35 -11.25
C LEU A 338 -2.43 9.02 -10.49
N MET A 339 -3.24 8.24 -9.78
CA MET A 339 -4.48 8.78 -9.22
C MET A 339 -4.26 9.76 -8.06
N PRO A 340 -3.36 9.53 -7.08
CA PRO A 340 -3.07 10.55 -6.07
C PRO A 340 -2.53 11.86 -6.66
N TRP A 341 -1.78 11.80 -7.76
CA TRP A 341 -1.30 12.97 -8.48
C TRP A 341 -2.44 13.71 -9.19
N VAL A 342 -3.33 12.99 -9.87
CA VAL A 342 -4.51 13.57 -10.53
C VAL A 342 -5.40 14.28 -9.50
N ILE A 343 -5.66 13.66 -8.35
CA ILE A 343 -6.42 14.30 -7.27
C ILE A 343 -5.77 15.61 -6.86
N GLY A 344 -4.45 15.65 -6.73
CA GLY A 344 -3.71 16.87 -6.38
C GLY A 344 -3.92 17.99 -7.37
N ILE A 345 -3.78 17.70 -8.67
CA ILE A 345 -3.97 18.69 -9.75
C ILE A 345 -5.42 19.19 -9.79
N VAL A 346 -6.40 18.28 -9.68
CA VAL A 346 -7.82 18.66 -9.69
C VAL A 346 -8.16 19.46 -8.44
N ALA A 347 -7.65 19.05 -7.27
CA ALA A 347 -7.88 19.77 -6.02
C ALA A 347 -7.30 21.20 -6.05
N GLU A 348 -6.16 21.39 -6.68
CA GLU A 348 -5.54 22.71 -6.82
C GLU A 348 -6.33 23.64 -7.73
N ARG A 349 -6.93 23.11 -8.80
CA ARG A 349 -7.66 23.91 -9.81
C ARG A 349 -9.14 24.10 -9.50
N ALA A 350 -9.79 23.09 -8.94
CA ALA A 350 -11.23 23.02 -8.77
C ALA A 350 -11.68 22.78 -7.31
N GLY A 351 -10.73 22.79 -6.37
CA GLY A 351 -10.98 22.58 -4.96
C GLY A 351 -10.92 21.11 -4.54
N LEU A 352 -10.73 20.91 -3.24
CA LEU A 352 -10.44 19.61 -2.65
C LEU A 352 -11.59 18.60 -2.83
N ALA A 353 -12.83 19.05 -2.79
CA ALA A 353 -14.00 18.21 -3.02
C ALA A 353 -14.02 17.65 -4.46
N ALA A 354 -13.70 18.48 -5.48
CA ALA A 354 -13.59 18.05 -6.86
C ALA A 354 -12.41 17.08 -7.05
N GLY A 355 -11.27 17.35 -6.39
CA GLY A 355 -10.13 16.42 -6.34
C GLY A 355 -10.54 15.05 -5.87
N MET A 356 -11.21 14.97 -4.71
CA MET A 356 -11.68 13.69 -4.16
C MET A 356 -12.76 13.04 -5.03
N ALA A 357 -13.67 13.83 -5.61
CA ALA A 357 -14.69 13.30 -6.53
C ALA A 357 -14.06 12.66 -7.79
N SER A 358 -12.88 13.10 -8.24
CA SER A 358 -12.19 12.50 -9.38
C SER A 358 -11.84 11.02 -9.15
N ASN A 359 -11.70 10.57 -7.90
CA ASN A 359 -11.46 9.14 -7.56
C ASN A 359 -12.71 8.25 -7.78
N ILE A 360 -13.85 8.83 -8.13
CA ILE A 360 -15.02 8.05 -8.62
C ILE A 360 -14.66 7.36 -9.95
N VAL A 361 -13.83 7.99 -10.78
CA VAL A 361 -13.39 7.41 -12.07
C VAL A 361 -12.74 6.04 -11.89
N PRO A 362 -11.70 5.85 -11.07
CA PRO A 362 -11.16 4.53 -10.84
C PRO A 362 -12.13 3.57 -10.13
N CYS A 363 -13.03 4.05 -9.27
CA CYS A 363 -14.07 3.19 -8.70
C CYS A 363 -15.02 2.64 -9.78
N VAL A 364 -15.47 3.48 -10.70
CA VAL A 364 -16.28 3.05 -11.86
C VAL A 364 -15.47 2.13 -12.79
N GLY A 365 -14.22 2.49 -13.08
CA GLY A 365 -13.30 1.63 -13.83
C GLY A 365 -13.16 0.25 -13.23
N LEU A 366 -13.06 0.15 -11.90
CA LEU A 366 -13.02 -1.12 -11.18
C LEU A 366 -14.30 -1.95 -11.43
N VAL A 367 -15.49 -1.35 -11.39
CA VAL A 367 -16.75 -2.04 -11.71
C VAL A 367 -16.74 -2.54 -13.17
N VAL A 368 -16.37 -1.69 -14.12
CA VAL A 368 -16.31 -2.05 -15.54
C VAL A 368 -15.38 -3.23 -15.76
N PHE A 369 -14.15 -3.17 -15.23
CA PHE A 369 -13.18 -4.24 -15.42
C PHE A 369 -13.54 -5.54 -14.69
N THR A 370 -14.19 -5.49 -13.52
CA THR A 370 -14.70 -6.70 -12.86
C THR A 370 -15.81 -7.36 -13.65
N LEU A 371 -16.64 -6.60 -14.37
CA LEU A 371 -17.67 -7.13 -15.26
C LEU A 371 -17.08 -7.75 -16.54
N LEU A 372 -16.03 -7.13 -17.09
CA LEU A 372 -15.39 -7.57 -18.33
C LEU A 372 -14.47 -8.78 -18.16
N VAL A 373 -13.91 -9.01 -16.97
CA VAL A 373 -13.10 -10.20 -16.70
C VAL A 373 -13.98 -11.45 -16.77
N ALA A 374 -13.95 -12.13 -17.91
CA ALA A 374 -14.66 -13.38 -18.09
C ALA A 374 -14.06 -14.50 -17.23
N GLU A 375 -14.92 -15.32 -16.63
CA GLU A 375 -14.46 -16.57 -16.03
C GLU A 375 -13.82 -17.46 -17.11
N PRO A 376 -12.75 -18.20 -16.79
CA PRO A 376 -12.29 -19.25 -17.69
C PRO A 376 -13.45 -20.22 -17.89
N ARG A 377 -13.95 -20.36 -19.10
CA ARG A 377 -14.75 -21.52 -19.46
C ARG A 377 -13.92 -22.73 -19.09
N ASN A 378 -14.44 -23.62 -18.27
CA ASN A 378 -13.78 -24.84 -17.86
C ASN A 378 -13.16 -25.52 -19.09
N TYR A 379 -11.86 -25.37 -19.24
CA TYR A 379 -11.08 -26.29 -20.04
C TYR A 379 -10.94 -27.54 -19.15
N LYS A 380 -11.84 -28.51 -19.36
CA LYS A 380 -11.62 -29.88 -18.95
C LYS A 380 -10.42 -30.44 -19.70
#